data_42081def26691d3eceaf74786f7358e7
#
_entry.id   42081def26691d3eceaf74786f7358e7
#
_cell.length_a   1.000
_cell.length_b   1.000
_cell.length_c   1.000
_cell.angle_alpha   90.00
_cell.angle_beta   90.00
_cell.angle_gamma   90.00
#
_symmetry.space_group_name_H-M   'P 1'
#
loop_
_entity.id
_entity.type
_entity.pdbx_description
1 polymer ?
#
loop_
_entity_poly.entity_id
_entity_poly.type
_entity_poly.pdbx_seq_one_letter_code
_entity_poly.pdbx_strand_id
1 'polypeptide(L)'
;MEKIHSLTGMMDLVGKKADKSEVSNRIFFTEKVLKNIFQSYCLSEIRTPALEDENLFKRSVGDTSDIVNKELYSFLDKNDKRIVLRPEGTAGVIRSI
;
A
#
# COMPACT_ATOMS: atom_id res chain seq x y z
N MET A 1 31.26 -9.04 0.70
CA MET A 1 30.14 -8.23 0.22
C MET A 1 29.16 -8.01 1.36
N GLU A 2 28.84 -6.78 1.67
CA GLU A 2 27.85 -6.49 2.70
C GLU A 2 26.48 -6.98 2.27
N LYS A 3 25.75 -7.56 3.23
CA LYS A 3 24.37 -7.99 3.00
C LYS A 3 23.45 -6.79 2.95
N ILE A 4 22.63 -6.71 1.91
CA ILE A 4 21.59 -5.68 1.81
C ILE A 4 20.40 -6.13 2.62
N HIS A 5 19.95 -5.29 3.53
CA HIS A 5 18.77 -5.54 4.37
C HIS A 5 17.58 -4.74 3.88
N SER A 6 16.38 -5.18 4.26
CA SER A 6 15.18 -4.38 4.04
C SER A 6 15.26 -3.05 4.79
N LEU A 7 14.51 -2.06 4.33
CA LEU A 7 14.48 -0.75 4.98
C LEU A 7 13.90 -0.85 6.39
N THR A 8 14.32 0.06 7.26
CA THR A 8 13.79 0.14 8.62
C THR A 8 12.26 0.28 8.59
N GLY A 9 11.59 -0.55 9.36
CA GLY A 9 10.13 -0.59 9.37
C GLY A 9 9.49 -1.43 8.27
N MET A 10 10.30 -1.97 7.37
CA MET A 10 9.83 -2.89 6.32
C MET A 10 10.22 -4.32 6.67
N MET A 11 9.33 -5.26 6.40
CA MET A 11 9.61 -6.67 6.67
C MET A 11 9.14 -7.54 5.53
N ASP A 12 9.84 -8.62 5.32
CA ASP A 12 9.43 -9.67 4.40
C ASP A 12 8.48 -10.62 5.11
N LEU A 13 7.38 -10.96 4.45
CA LEU A 13 6.46 -11.98 4.93
C LEU A 13 6.77 -13.28 4.20
N VAL A 14 7.26 -14.27 4.94
CA VAL A 14 7.73 -15.53 4.37
C VAL A 14 6.86 -16.68 4.88
N GLY A 15 6.56 -17.63 4.01
CA GLY A 15 5.74 -18.78 4.34
C GLY A 15 6.32 -19.66 5.46
N LYS A 16 5.46 -20.45 6.04
CA LYS A 16 5.59 -21.20 7.31
C LYS A 16 6.92 -21.91 7.54
N LYS A 17 7.54 -22.47 6.49
CA LYS A 17 8.78 -23.24 6.62
C LYS A 17 10.06 -22.40 6.75
N ALA A 18 9.99 -21.14 6.34
CA ALA A 18 11.15 -20.24 6.30
C ALA A 18 11.10 -19.16 7.38
N ASP A 19 9.95 -18.92 7.98
CA ASP A 19 9.81 -17.89 9.00
C ASP A 19 10.06 -18.45 10.39
N LYS A 20 11.15 -18.02 10.98
CA LYS A 20 11.54 -18.39 12.34
C LYS A 20 10.86 -17.53 13.42
N SER A 21 10.30 -16.39 13.04
CA SER A 21 9.72 -15.43 13.98
C SER A 21 8.25 -15.66 14.30
N GLU A 22 7.57 -16.47 13.52
CA GLU A 22 6.12 -16.70 13.57
C GLU A 22 5.26 -15.47 13.23
N VAL A 23 5.84 -14.29 13.04
CA VAL A 23 5.09 -13.07 12.73
C VAL A 23 4.37 -13.19 11.38
N SER A 24 5.10 -13.66 10.36
CA SER A 24 4.52 -13.87 9.02
C SER A 24 3.35 -14.85 9.08
N ASN A 25 3.49 -15.93 9.83
CA ASN A 25 2.44 -16.94 9.95
C ASN A 25 1.18 -16.40 10.63
N ARG A 26 1.34 -15.55 11.65
CA ARG A 26 0.22 -14.88 12.30
C ARG A 26 -0.49 -13.91 11.35
N ILE A 27 0.25 -13.19 10.54
CA ILE A 27 -0.31 -12.27 9.55
C ILE A 27 -1.09 -13.04 8.49
N PHE A 28 -0.51 -14.10 7.92
CA PHE A 28 -1.18 -14.94 6.93
C PHE A 28 -2.44 -15.60 7.48
N PHE A 29 -2.40 -16.08 8.72
CA PHE A 29 -3.56 -16.67 9.39
C PHE A 29 -4.67 -15.62 9.56
N THR A 30 -4.32 -14.44 10.04
CA THR A 30 -5.27 -13.34 10.24
C THR A 30 -5.92 -12.92 8.93
N GLU A 31 -5.14 -12.78 7.86
CA GLU A 31 -5.65 -12.44 6.52
C GLU A 31 -6.64 -13.51 6.03
N LYS A 32 -6.33 -14.78 6.24
CA LYS A 32 -7.21 -15.88 5.85
C LYS A 32 -8.55 -15.84 6.58
N VAL A 33 -8.52 -15.60 7.89
CA VAL A 33 -9.74 -15.50 8.71
C VAL A 33 -10.57 -14.31 8.26
N LEU A 34 -9.95 -13.13 8.06
CA LEU A 34 -10.63 -11.93 7.61
C LEU A 34 -11.24 -12.11 6.22
N LYS A 35 -10.53 -12.73 5.29
CA LYS A 35 -11.06 -13.05 3.95
C LYS A 35 -12.32 -13.89 4.04
N ASN A 36 -12.30 -14.94 4.85
CA ASN A 36 -13.47 -15.81 5.02
C ASN A 36 -14.66 -15.04 5.58
N ILE A 37 -14.43 -14.19 6.57
CA ILE A 37 -15.48 -13.35 7.17
C ILE A 37 -16.05 -12.39 6.12
N PHE A 38 -15.20 -11.66 5.39
CA PHE A 38 -15.65 -10.71 4.39
C PHE A 38 -16.42 -11.38 3.26
N GLN A 39 -16.00 -12.56 2.82
CA GLN A 39 -16.73 -13.35 1.83
C GLN A 39 -18.11 -13.77 2.32
N SER A 40 -18.23 -14.09 3.60
CA SER A 40 -19.54 -14.45 4.19
C SER A 40 -20.53 -13.27 4.20
N TYR A 41 -20.02 -12.04 4.19
CA TYR A 41 -20.83 -10.83 4.04
C TYR A 41 -20.96 -10.37 2.58
N CYS A 42 -20.60 -11.21 1.63
CA CYS A 42 -20.65 -10.91 0.19
C CYS A 42 -19.78 -9.72 -0.23
N LEU A 43 -18.71 -9.46 0.51
CA LEU A 43 -17.74 -8.41 0.16
C LEU A 43 -16.69 -8.97 -0.80
N SER A 44 -16.36 -8.21 -1.84
CA SER A 44 -15.32 -8.54 -2.80
C SER A 44 -14.02 -7.83 -2.46
N GLU A 45 -12.91 -8.48 -2.73
CA GLU A 45 -11.58 -7.88 -2.54
C GLU A 45 -11.28 -6.91 -3.69
N ILE A 46 -10.66 -5.78 -3.33
CA ILE A 46 -10.08 -4.86 -4.31
C ILE A 46 -8.60 -4.63 -3.96
N ARG A 47 -7.77 -4.61 -4.98
CA ARG A 47 -6.36 -4.28 -4.87
C ARG A 47 -6.06 -3.14 -5.83
N THR A 48 -5.74 -1.98 -5.30
CA THR A 48 -5.37 -0.81 -6.09
C THR A 48 -3.84 -0.72 -6.24
N PRO A 49 -3.33 -0.05 -7.29
CA PRO A 49 -1.91 0.11 -7.47
C PRO A 49 -1.24 0.89 -6.34
N ALA A 50 0.01 0.57 -6.05
CA ALA A 50 0.82 1.30 -5.08
C ALA A 50 1.20 2.70 -5.58
N LEU A 51 1.35 2.86 -6.89
CA LEU A 51 1.67 4.13 -7.53
C LEU A 51 0.43 4.70 -8.20
N GLU A 52 0.21 5.98 -8.01
CA GLU A 52 -0.95 6.71 -8.54
C GLU A 52 -0.51 8.04 -9.15
N ASP A 53 -1.38 8.62 -9.97
CA ASP A 53 -1.20 9.99 -10.45
C ASP A 53 -1.28 10.95 -9.25
N GLU A 54 -0.31 11.85 -9.16
CA GLU A 54 -0.26 12.82 -8.05
C GLU A 54 -1.54 13.66 -7.94
N ASN A 55 -2.19 13.95 -9.07
CA ASN A 55 -3.42 14.74 -9.09
C ASN A 55 -4.58 14.08 -8.35
N LEU A 56 -4.58 12.76 -8.22
CA LEU A 56 -5.61 12.05 -7.46
C LEU A 56 -5.65 12.56 -6.01
N PHE A 57 -4.49 12.70 -5.37
CA PHE A 57 -4.41 13.12 -3.98
C PHE A 57 -4.54 14.63 -3.83
N LYS A 58 -4.05 15.41 -4.77
CA LYS A 58 -4.25 16.86 -4.78
C LYS A 58 -5.72 17.24 -4.84
N ARG A 59 -6.50 16.54 -5.66
CA ARG A 59 -7.96 16.77 -5.77
C ARG A 59 -8.72 16.34 -4.52
N SER A 60 -8.29 15.26 -3.89
CA SER A 60 -8.97 14.69 -2.73
C SER A 60 -8.78 15.51 -1.45
N VAL A 61 -7.61 16.13 -1.27
CA VAL A 61 -7.22 16.82 -0.03
C VAL A 61 -7.17 18.35 -0.21
N GLY A 62 -7.17 18.82 -1.46
CA GLY A 62 -7.03 20.24 -1.80
C GLY A 62 -5.56 20.67 -1.93
N ASP A 63 -5.31 21.62 -2.85
CA ASP A 63 -3.95 22.07 -3.20
C ASP A 63 -3.22 22.79 -2.07
N THR A 64 -3.95 23.23 -1.04
CA THR A 64 -3.42 24.03 0.07
C THR A 64 -3.02 23.21 1.29
N SER A 65 -3.24 21.89 1.26
CA SER A 65 -2.87 21.03 2.37
C SER A 65 -1.36 20.85 2.45
N ASP A 66 -0.76 21.16 3.59
CA ASP A 66 0.65 20.88 3.86
C ASP A 66 0.99 19.40 3.71
N ILE A 67 0.03 18.54 3.94
CA ILE A 67 0.15 17.08 3.80
C ILE A 67 0.48 16.71 2.35
N VAL A 68 -0.19 17.33 1.38
CA VAL A 68 0.04 17.08 -0.05
C VAL A 68 1.46 17.47 -0.45
N ASN A 69 1.98 18.56 0.09
CA ASN A 69 3.26 19.11 -0.35
C ASN A 69 4.47 18.55 0.42
N LYS A 70 4.29 18.13 1.68
CA LYS A 70 5.40 17.74 2.56
C LYS A 70 5.52 16.25 2.83
N GLU A 71 4.44 15.49 2.74
CA GLU A 71 4.41 14.09 3.17
C GLU A 71 4.25 13.10 2.02
N LEU A 72 3.92 13.56 0.82
CA LEU A 72 3.83 12.69 -0.34
C LEU A 72 5.20 12.34 -0.90
N TYR A 73 5.45 11.06 -1.09
CA TYR A 73 6.61 10.60 -1.84
C TYR A 73 6.28 10.67 -3.32
N SER A 74 6.67 11.77 -3.97
CA SER A 74 6.43 12.05 -5.38
C SER A 74 7.72 11.99 -6.18
N PHE A 75 7.60 11.56 -7.44
CA PHE A 75 8.71 11.57 -8.38
C PHE A 75 8.19 11.71 -9.80
N LEU A 76 9.09 12.03 -10.72
CA LEU A 76 8.78 12.05 -12.14
C LEU A 76 9.11 10.69 -12.75
N ASP A 77 8.19 10.15 -13.55
CA ASP A 77 8.48 8.96 -14.32
C ASP A 77 9.34 9.30 -15.56
N LYS A 78 9.64 8.30 -16.36
CA LYS A 78 10.46 8.50 -17.56
C LYS A 78 9.81 9.37 -18.63
N ASN A 79 8.51 9.60 -18.53
CA ASN A 79 7.73 10.45 -19.44
C ASN A 79 7.39 11.81 -18.82
N ASP A 80 8.11 12.21 -17.78
CA ASP A 80 7.92 13.46 -17.05
C ASP A 80 6.53 13.59 -16.39
N LYS A 81 5.86 12.47 -16.16
CA LYS A 81 4.60 12.44 -15.43
C LYS A 81 4.85 12.36 -13.93
N ARG A 82 4.13 13.17 -13.16
CA ARG A 82 4.23 13.16 -11.70
C ARG A 82 3.49 11.97 -11.11
N ILE A 83 4.26 11.08 -10.49
CA ILE A 83 3.78 9.86 -9.85
C ILE A 83 3.98 9.98 -8.34
N VAL A 84 3.05 9.41 -7.58
CA VAL A 84 3.14 9.42 -6.12
C VAL A 84 2.98 8.00 -5.59
N LEU A 85 3.73 7.68 -4.54
CA LEU A 85 3.46 6.49 -3.74
C LEU A 85 2.21 6.78 -2.89
N ARG A 86 1.18 5.94 -3.01
CA ARG A 86 -0.11 6.18 -2.33
C ARG A 86 0.08 6.37 -0.82
N PRO A 87 -0.39 7.49 -0.24
CA PRO A 87 -0.33 7.71 1.21
C PRO A 87 -1.49 7.05 1.95
N GLU A 88 -2.57 6.68 1.25
CA GLU A 88 -3.77 6.06 1.81
C GLU A 88 -4.50 5.29 0.71
N GLY A 89 -5.51 4.52 1.07
CA GLY A 89 -6.20 3.62 0.13
C GLY A 89 -7.52 4.15 -0.43
N THR A 90 -8.19 5.04 0.26
CA THR A 90 -9.57 5.44 -0.08
C THR A 90 -9.69 6.12 -1.44
N ALA A 91 -8.77 7.03 -1.74
CA ALA A 91 -8.80 7.74 -3.03
C ALA A 91 -8.63 6.79 -4.22
N GLY A 92 -7.75 5.78 -4.10
CA GLY A 92 -7.57 4.77 -5.13
C GLY A 92 -8.82 3.92 -5.36
N VAL A 93 -9.52 3.55 -4.30
CA VAL A 93 -10.78 2.81 -4.39
C VAL A 93 -11.84 3.66 -5.11
N ILE A 94 -12.02 4.92 -4.73
CA ILE A 94 -12.99 5.81 -5.37
C ILE A 94 -12.64 6.02 -6.84
N ARG A 95 -11.38 6.19 -7.19
CA ARG A 95 -10.93 6.31 -8.58
C ARG A 95 -11.32 5.06 -9.40
N SER A 96 -11.26 3.88 -8.80
CA SER A 96 -11.47 2.62 -9.51
C SER A 96 -12.96 2.32 -9.80
N ILE A 97 -13.86 3.00 -9.11
CA ILE A 97 -15.30 2.85 -9.31
C ILE A 97 -15.76 3.70 -10.49
#